data_6f0029cffe52bf8a6493b4baf7717072
#
_entry.id   6f0029cffe52bf8a6493b4baf7717072
#
_cell.length_a   1.000
_cell.length_b   1.000
_cell.length_c   1.000
_cell.angle_alpha   90.00
_cell.angle_beta   90.00
_cell.angle_gamma   90.00
#
_symmetry.space_group_name_H-M   'P 1'
#
loop_
_entity.id
_entity.type
_entity.pdbx_description
1 polymer ?
#
loop_
_entity_poly.entity_id
_entity_poly.type
_entity_poly.pdbx_seq_one_letter_code
_entity_poly.pdbx_strand_id
1 'polypeptide(L)'
;MPKISPENKVATLINVFTVEPKDQDKLVELLVEATEKTMQHIPGFVSANIHKSLDGVRVVNYAQWRSREDFEAMVKDPKAQAHMKPILEIAKADFHLYQVTDSMEI
;
A
#
# COMPACT_ATOMS: atom_id res chain seq x y z
N MET A 1 -8.69 -2.97 13.28
CA MET A 1 -9.29 -3.33 11.98
C MET A 1 -9.45 -2.09 11.11
N PRO A 2 -9.00 -2.13 9.84
CA PRO A 2 -9.28 -1.02 8.93
C PRO A 2 -10.78 -0.87 8.71
N LYS A 3 -11.21 0.37 8.59
CA LYS A 3 -12.62 0.70 8.36
C LYS A 3 -12.79 1.20 6.92
N ILE A 4 -13.65 0.54 6.18
CA ILE A 4 -13.96 0.92 4.79
C ILE A 4 -15.39 1.45 4.77
N SER A 5 -15.55 2.75 4.56
CA SER A 5 -16.85 3.40 4.59
C SER A 5 -16.75 4.78 3.93
N PRO A 6 -17.81 5.24 3.23
CA PRO A 6 -17.81 6.60 2.67
C PRO A 6 -17.70 7.69 3.74
N GLU A 7 -18.11 7.41 4.97
CA GLU A 7 -18.02 8.34 6.09
C GLU A 7 -16.61 8.43 6.67
N ASN A 8 -15.77 7.44 6.41
CA ASN A 8 -14.39 7.45 6.87
C ASN A 8 -13.54 8.30 5.94
N LYS A 9 -13.23 9.50 6.38
CA LYS A 9 -12.56 10.53 5.55
C LYS A 9 -11.05 10.27 5.43
N VAL A 10 -10.70 9.18 4.77
CA VAL A 10 -9.29 8.83 4.49
C VAL A 10 -9.03 8.88 3.00
N ALA A 11 -7.76 9.06 2.65
CA ALA A 11 -7.32 8.85 1.28
C ALA A 11 -6.98 7.36 1.14
N THR A 12 -7.64 6.69 0.22
CA THR A 12 -7.41 5.27 -0.04
C THR A 12 -6.37 5.11 -1.13
N LEU A 13 -5.30 4.42 -0.81
CA LEU A 13 -4.25 4.08 -1.78
C LEU A 13 -4.46 2.63 -2.19
N ILE A 14 -4.59 2.40 -3.49
CA ILE A 14 -4.56 1.04 -4.02
C ILE A 14 -3.35 0.97 -4.95
N ASN A 15 -2.36 0.17 -4.54
CA ASN A 15 -1.15 -0.03 -5.32
C ASN A 15 -1.11 -1.47 -5.80
N VAL A 16 -1.11 -1.65 -7.12
CA VAL A 16 -1.07 -2.97 -7.73
C VAL A 16 0.34 -3.20 -8.26
N PHE A 17 1.02 -4.17 -7.67
CA PHE A 17 2.34 -4.58 -8.12
C PHE A 17 2.21 -5.78 -9.04
N THR A 18 2.88 -5.74 -10.18
CA THR A 18 3.02 -6.89 -11.05
C THR A 18 4.40 -7.49 -10.81
N VAL A 19 4.46 -8.80 -10.61
CA VAL A 19 5.68 -9.49 -10.18
C VAL A 19 5.73 -10.87 -10.81
N GLU A 20 6.95 -11.42 -10.98
CA GLU A 20 7.07 -12.81 -11.41
C GLU A 20 6.68 -13.75 -10.28
N PRO A 21 6.06 -14.91 -10.58
CA PRO A 21 5.59 -15.83 -9.54
C PRO A 21 6.66 -16.22 -8.53
N LYS A 22 7.89 -16.39 -8.97
CA LYS A 22 9.00 -16.78 -8.09
C LYS A 22 9.33 -15.69 -7.05
N ASP A 23 8.95 -14.45 -7.32
CA ASP A 23 9.28 -13.29 -6.48
C ASP A 23 8.09 -12.77 -5.68
N GLN A 24 6.90 -13.39 -5.82
CA GLN A 24 5.70 -12.88 -5.14
C GLN A 24 5.86 -12.85 -3.63
N ASP A 25 6.31 -13.94 -3.03
CA ASP A 25 6.47 -14.00 -1.57
C ASP A 25 7.56 -13.05 -1.09
N LYS A 26 8.62 -12.90 -1.86
CA LYS A 26 9.68 -11.93 -1.57
C LYS A 26 9.12 -10.51 -1.55
N LEU A 27 8.28 -10.19 -2.51
CA LEU A 27 7.65 -8.87 -2.59
C LEU A 27 6.78 -8.62 -1.36
N VAL A 28 5.99 -9.62 -0.95
CA VAL A 28 5.17 -9.49 0.27
C VAL A 28 6.06 -9.19 1.48
N GLU A 29 7.16 -9.92 1.65
CA GLU A 29 8.09 -9.68 2.74
C GLU A 29 8.66 -8.27 2.74
N LEU A 30 9.04 -7.77 1.56
CA LEU A 30 9.59 -6.42 1.43
C LEU A 30 8.55 -5.35 1.78
N LEU A 31 7.29 -5.55 1.38
CA LEU A 31 6.21 -4.62 1.69
C LEU A 31 5.88 -4.62 3.18
N VAL A 32 5.83 -5.79 3.80
CA VAL A 32 5.58 -5.91 5.24
C VAL A 32 6.71 -5.21 6.01
N GLU A 33 7.95 -5.48 5.65
CA GLU A 33 9.10 -4.86 6.29
C GLU A 33 9.08 -3.34 6.16
N ALA A 34 8.80 -2.83 4.95
CA ALA A 34 8.71 -1.39 4.71
C ALA A 34 7.64 -0.75 5.59
N THR A 35 6.51 -1.42 5.75
CA THR A 35 5.40 -0.93 6.57
C THR A 35 5.76 -0.92 8.04
N GLU A 36 6.29 -2.02 8.55
CA GLU A 36 6.63 -2.14 9.97
C GLU A 36 7.75 -1.21 10.39
N LYS A 37 8.78 -1.08 9.56
CA LYS A 37 9.98 -0.30 9.91
C LYS A 37 9.85 1.18 9.63
N THR A 38 9.03 1.57 8.64
CA THR A 38 8.98 2.96 8.21
C THR A 38 7.58 3.50 8.06
N MET A 39 6.75 2.91 7.19
CA MET A 39 5.50 3.56 6.78
C MET A 39 4.55 3.82 7.94
N GLN A 40 4.39 2.86 8.85
CA GLN A 40 3.46 3.02 9.98
C GLN A 40 3.89 4.09 10.98
N HIS A 41 5.14 4.56 10.88
CA HIS A 41 5.65 5.62 11.75
C HIS A 41 5.59 7.00 11.11
N ILE A 42 5.15 7.08 9.86
CA ILE A 42 5.02 8.36 9.15
C ILE A 42 3.69 9.00 9.53
N PRO A 43 3.68 10.31 9.85
CA PRO A 43 2.43 11.00 10.20
C PRO A 43 1.36 10.82 9.12
N GLY A 44 0.14 10.51 9.58
CA GLY A 44 -0.99 10.33 8.67
C GLY A 44 -1.22 8.89 8.21
N PHE A 45 -0.32 7.97 8.52
CA PHE A 45 -0.55 6.56 8.23
C PHE A 45 -1.75 6.06 9.04
N VAL A 46 -2.67 5.34 8.38
CA VAL A 46 -3.84 4.74 9.04
C VAL A 46 -3.77 3.22 8.98
N SER A 47 -3.61 2.65 7.80
CA SER A 47 -3.53 1.19 7.65
C SER A 47 -2.83 0.79 6.36
N ALA A 48 -2.32 -0.43 6.33
CA ALA A 48 -1.85 -1.08 5.12
C ALA A 48 -2.32 -2.53 5.14
N ASN A 49 -2.87 -2.98 4.03
CA ASN A 49 -3.48 -4.30 3.91
C ASN A 49 -2.93 -4.95 2.65
N ILE A 50 -2.01 -5.89 2.84
CA ILE A 50 -1.25 -6.47 1.75
C ILE A 50 -1.89 -7.78 1.33
N HIS A 51 -2.20 -7.88 0.03
CA HIS A 51 -2.88 -9.01 -0.58
C HIS A 51 -1.99 -9.63 -1.65
N LYS A 52 -1.90 -10.95 -1.68
CA LYS A 52 -1.25 -11.61 -2.81
C LYS A 52 -2.30 -12.28 -3.68
N SER A 53 -2.15 -12.15 -5.00
CA SER A 53 -3.09 -12.77 -5.92
C SER A 53 -2.91 -14.29 -5.93
N LEU A 54 -4.01 -15.00 -6.13
CA LEU A 54 -3.97 -16.46 -6.13
C LEU A 54 -3.28 -17.02 -7.38
N ASP A 55 -3.19 -16.23 -8.45
CA ASP A 55 -2.48 -16.62 -9.68
C ASP A 55 -0.96 -16.39 -9.60
N GLY A 56 -0.49 -15.80 -8.53
CA GLY A 56 0.95 -15.65 -8.28
C GLY A 56 1.64 -14.45 -8.94
N VAL A 57 0.93 -13.60 -9.68
CA VAL A 57 1.56 -12.57 -10.51
C VAL A 57 1.33 -11.14 -10.02
N ARG A 58 0.56 -10.96 -8.93
CA ARG A 58 0.28 -9.63 -8.40
C ARG A 58 0.33 -9.61 -6.88
N VAL A 59 0.66 -8.44 -6.35
CA VAL A 59 0.48 -8.13 -4.92
C VAL A 59 -0.19 -6.77 -4.87
N VAL A 60 -1.23 -6.64 -4.05
CA VAL A 60 -1.96 -5.39 -3.89
C VAL A 60 -1.79 -4.88 -2.48
N ASN A 61 -1.43 -3.62 -2.34
CA ASN A 61 -1.49 -2.94 -1.04
C ASN A 61 -2.70 -2.01 -1.05
N TYR A 62 -3.67 -2.33 -0.20
CA TYR A 62 -4.82 -1.47 0.08
C TYR A 62 -4.49 -0.71 1.34
N ALA A 63 -4.12 0.55 1.20
CA ALA A 63 -3.65 1.35 2.32
C ALA A 63 -4.56 2.55 2.54
N GLN A 64 -4.54 3.05 3.77
CA GLN A 64 -5.30 4.24 4.13
C GLN A 64 -4.36 5.27 4.73
N TRP A 65 -4.49 6.52 4.27
CA TRP A 65 -3.76 7.67 4.78
C TRP A 65 -4.77 8.71 5.25
N ARG A 66 -4.44 9.46 6.29
CA ARG A 66 -5.30 10.49 6.84
C ARG A 66 -5.74 11.50 5.77
N SER A 67 -4.84 11.83 4.85
CA SER A 67 -5.11 12.77 3.77
C SER A 67 -4.21 12.50 2.58
N ARG A 68 -4.58 13.09 1.43
CA ARG A 68 -3.76 13.06 0.23
C ARG A 68 -2.39 13.70 0.50
N GLU A 69 -2.36 14.79 1.25
CA GLU A 69 -1.14 15.51 1.57
C GLU A 69 -0.18 14.64 2.38
N ASP A 70 -0.70 13.85 3.31
CA ASP A 70 0.12 12.93 4.10
C ASP A 70 0.71 11.82 3.23
N PHE A 71 -0.07 11.31 2.28
CA PHE A 71 0.43 10.34 1.31
C PHE A 71 1.55 10.95 0.46
N GLU A 72 1.35 12.16 -0.04
CA GLU A 72 2.35 12.84 -0.87
C GLU A 72 3.64 13.12 -0.08
N ALA A 73 3.52 13.44 1.21
CA ALA A 73 4.68 13.61 2.07
C ALA A 73 5.44 12.30 2.24
N MET A 74 4.73 11.17 2.37
CA MET A 74 5.37 9.85 2.45
C MET A 74 6.16 9.54 1.19
N VAL A 75 5.62 9.84 0.04
CA VAL A 75 6.31 9.59 -1.25
C VAL A 75 7.64 10.33 -1.31
N LYS A 76 7.74 11.48 -0.67
CA LYS A 76 8.97 12.29 -0.64
C LYS A 76 9.91 11.93 0.51
N ASP A 77 9.49 11.06 1.42
CA ASP A 77 10.30 10.69 2.58
C ASP A 77 11.47 9.80 2.14
N PRO A 78 12.73 10.18 2.48
CA PRO A 78 13.91 9.41 2.06
C PRO A 78 13.91 7.97 2.57
N LYS A 79 13.39 7.72 3.77
CA LYS A 79 13.33 6.36 4.32
C LYS A 79 12.34 5.51 3.55
N ALA A 80 11.18 6.09 3.19
CA ALA A 80 10.20 5.40 2.38
C ALA A 80 10.77 5.07 1.01
N GLN A 81 11.47 6.02 0.38
CA GLN A 81 12.10 5.81 -0.92
C GLN A 81 13.13 4.69 -0.85
N ALA A 82 13.92 4.63 0.24
CA ALA A 82 14.92 3.58 0.42
C ALA A 82 14.29 2.20 0.48
N HIS A 83 13.13 2.05 1.13
CA HIS A 83 12.41 0.78 1.17
C HIS A 83 11.79 0.42 -0.17
N MET A 84 11.36 1.40 -0.96
CA MET A 84 10.76 1.13 -2.26
C MET A 84 11.75 0.66 -3.30
N LYS A 85 13.02 1.04 -3.17
CA LYS A 85 14.03 0.70 -4.16
C LYS A 85 14.13 -0.80 -4.45
N PRO A 86 14.34 -1.68 -3.45
CA PRO A 86 14.40 -3.12 -3.72
C PRO A 86 13.08 -3.68 -4.23
N ILE A 87 11.95 -3.09 -3.86
CA ILE A 87 10.64 -3.50 -4.34
C ILE A 87 10.54 -3.26 -5.84
N LEU A 88 10.96 -2.09 -6.31
CA LEU A 88 10.87 -1.73 -7.72
C LEU A 88 11.90 -2.47 -8.58
N GLU A 89 12.88 -3.11 -7.98
CA GLU A 89 13.82 -3.97 -8.70
C GLU A 89 13.17 -5.29 -9.15
N ILE A 90 12.14 -5.77 -8.44
CA ILE A 90 11.48 -7.05 -8.74
C ILE A 90 10.03 -6.90 -9.18
N ALA A 91 9.45 -5.70 -9.12
CA ALA A 91 8.03 -5.51 -9.41
C ALA A 91 7.78 -4.18 -10.08
N LYS A 92 6.68 -4.11 -10.82
CA LYS A 92 6.17 -2.86 -11.38
C LYS A 92 5.00 -2.40 -10.51
N ALA A 93 5.01 -1.14 -10.10
CA ALA A 93 3.96 -0.56 -9.28
C ALA A 93 3.01 0.28 -10.13
N ASP A 94 1.72 0.12 -9.87
CA ASP A 94 0.67 0.96 -10.47
C ASP A 94 -0.24 1.40 -9.33
N PHE A 95 -0.11 2.65 -8.90
CA PHE A 95 -0.83 3.13 -7.73
C PHE A 95 -1.64 4.38 -8.04
N HIS A 96 -2.80 4.45 -7.37
CA HIS A 96 -3.69 5.60 -7.48
C HIS A 96 -4.38 5.83 -6.14
N LEU A 97 -4.80 7.06 -5.92
CA LEU A 97 -5.61 7.41 -4.77
C LEU A 97 -7.09 7.35 -5.14
N TYR A 98 -7.89 6.85 -4.21
CA TYR A 98 -9.31 6.60 -4.41
C TYR A 98 -10.14 7.16 -3.26
N GLN A 99 -11.40 7.33 -3.52
CA GLN A 99 -12.40 7.70 -2.51
C GLN A 99 -13.43 6.60 -2.47
N VAL A 100 -13.77 6.12 -1.28
CA VAL A 100 -14.86 5.14 -1.13
C VAL A 100 -16.18 5.86 -1.37
N THR A 101 -16.97 5.41 -2.33
CA THR A 101 -18.28 6.01 -2.61
C THR A 101 -19.42 5.26 -1.93
N ASP A 102 -19.32 3.95 -1.87
CA ASP A 102 -20.38 3.08 -1.33
C ASP A 102 -19.76 1.86 -0.66
N SER A 103 -20.39 1.37 0.38
CA SER A 103 -19.95 0.18 1.09
C SER A 103 -21.20 -0.57 1.54
N MET A 104 -21.29 -1.84 1.19
CA MET A 104 -22.44 -2.68 1.49
C MET A 104 -21.98 -3.97 2.12
N GLU A 105 -22.67 -4.39 3.19
CA GLU A 105 -22.42 -5.70 3.79
C GLU A 105 -23.75 -6.28 4.28
N ILE A 106 -23.80 -7.59 4.33
CA ILE A 106 -25.02 -8.31 4.75
C ILE A 106 -24.92 -8.75 6.20
#